data_edeb4339556fcfe999aefb44819064b4
#
_entry.id   edeb4339556fcfe999aefb44819064b4
#
_cell.length_a   1.000
_cell.length_b   1.000
_cell.length_c   1.000
_cell.angle_alpha   90.00
_cell.angle_beta   90.00
_cell.angle_gamma   90.00
#
_symmetry.space_group_name_H-M   'P 1'
#
loop_
_entity.id
_entity.type
_entity.pdbx_description
1 polymer ?
#
loop_
_entity_poly.entity_id
_entity_poly.type
_entity_poly.pdbx_seq_one_letter_code
_entity_poly.pdbx_strand_id
1 'polypeptide(L)'
;VGRLAARQVNNAKPKRGLDASLLADGGNLYLQLTRGDGDHVRRSWLFRYELNGRRREMGLGALHTRGLKEARAEAKRQRLLLLDGVDPIDQRKRTIESRAVESAKHKTFADVAAAYLKAHKDDWKNPKHAAQWQTSLTKECKAIARLPVAAIDTAHVLEVLEPIWKIKPETASRVRGRIERVLAYAIVAKYRKREDGNPARWDGHLEELLGSKAKAQKAKRAHTGKSGHHPALPYKHAPDFLHSLRRLNSTSARALEFTILTAARTSEVIGATWHEIDFADRTWTIPADRMKMKKQHKVPLSDRALDILKSLPRH
;
A
#
# COMPACT_ATOMS: atom_id res chain seq x y z
N VAL A 1 -37.16 -38.86 -5.20
CA VAL A 1 -37.34 -39.66 -3.98
C VAL A 1 -35.98 -40.20 -3.60
N GLY A 2 -35.55 -39.95 -2.37
CA GLY A 2 -34.21 -40.33 -1.89
C GLY A 2 -34.08 -41.85 -1.79
N ARG A 3 -32.97 -42.39 -2.31
CA ARG A 3 -32.68 -43.83 -2.32
C ARG A 3 -31.78 -44.27 -1.18
N LEU A 4 -31.02 -43.34 -0.57
CA LEU A 4 -30.07 -43.62 0.50
C LEU A 4 -30.71 -43.43 1.87
N ALA A 5 -30.41 -44.33 2.83
CA ALA A 5 -30.74 -44.15 4.23
C ALA A 5 -29.56 -43.53 4.97
N ALA A 6 -29.79 -42.80 6.09
CA ALA A 6 -28.77 -42.15 6.86
C ALA A 6 -27.66 -43.13 7.30
N ARG A 7 -28.02 -44.34 7.73
CA ARG A 7 -27.06 -45.39 8.11
C ARG A 7 -26.15 -45.82 6.95
N GLN A 8 -26.70 -45.89 5.72
CA GLN A 8 -25.92 -46.22 4.52
C GLN A 8 -24.92 -45.12 4.17
N VAL A 9 -25.35 -43.85 4.27
CA VAL A 9 -24.49 -42.69 4.02
C VAL A 9 -23.31 -42.62 4.99
N ASN A 10 -23.56 -42.85 6.28
CA ASN A 10 -22.51 -42.78 7.30
C ASN A 10 -21.48 -43.89 7.21
N ASN A 11 -21.92 -45.11 6.80
CA ASN A 11 -21.06 -46.27 6.71
C ASN A 11 -20.53 -46.55 5.29
N ALA A 12 -20.86 -45.70 4.33
CA ALA A 12 -20.45 -45.90 2.95
C ALA A 12 -18.93 -45.86 2.79
N LYS A 13 -18.41 -46.84 2.04
CA LYS A 13 -16.99 -46.92 1.66
C LYS A 13 -16.84 -46.95 0.14
N PRO A 14 -15.73 -46.46 -0.42
CA PRO A 14 -15.45 -46.60 -1.84
C PRO A 14 -15.47 -48.07 -2.28
N LYS A 15 -15.84 -48.31 -3.50
CA LYS A 15 -15.78 -49.66 -4.09
C LYS A 15 -14.33 -50.17 -4.05
N ARG A 16 -14.17 -51.47 -3.80
CA ARG A 16 -12.84 -52.12 -3.70
C ARG A 16 -12.08 -51.86 -5.03
N GLY A 17 -10.84 -51.40 -4.90
CA GLY A 17 -9.99 -51.12 -6.07
C GLY A 17 -10.22 -49.74 -6.74
N LEU A 18 -11.11 -48.88 -6.22
CA LEU A 18 -11.35 -47.54 -6.74
C LEU A 18 -10.98 -46.48 -5.68
N ASP A 19 -10.30 -45.41 -6.13
CA ASP A 19 -9.98 -44.29 -5.29
C ASP A 19 -11.17 -43.35 -5.02
N ALA A 20 -12.15 -43.40 -5.91
CA ALA A 20 -13.40 -42.67 -5.78
C ALA A 20 -14.61 -43.48 -6.27
N SER A 21 -15.77 -43.29 -5.67
CA SER A 21 -17.03 -43.85 -6.10
C SER A 21 -18.20 -42.91 -5.79
N LEU A 22 -19.29 -43.07 -6.57
CA LEU A 22 -20.49 -42.25 -6.42
C LEU A 22 -21.66 -43.17 -6.05
N LEU A 23 -22.43 -42.79 -5.05
CA LEU A 23 -23.69 -43.43 -4.67
C LEU A 23 -24.83 -42.45 -4.99
N ALA A 24 -25.74 -42.87 -5.86
CA ALA A 24 -26.88 -42.04 -6.26
C ALA A 24 -27.96 -42.06 -5.19
N ASP A 25 -28.37 -40.89 -4.71
CA ASP A 25 -29.57 -40.74 -3.87
C ASP A 25 -30.84 -40.49 -4.67
N GLY A 26 -30.70 -40.13 -5.93
CA GLY A 26 -31.81 -39.70 -6.80
C GLY A 26 -31.96 -38.19 -6.88
N GLY A 27 -32.72 -37.72 -7.85
CA GLY A 27 -32.90 -36.27 -8.05
C GLY A 27 -31.62 -35.52 -8.25
N ASN A 28 -30.66 -36.05 -9.01
CA ASN A 28 -29.39 -35.47 -9.33
C ASN A 28 -28.38 -35.39 -8.16
N LEU A 29 -28.73 -35.96 -6.98
CA LEU A 29 -27.90 -35.97 -5.80
C LEU A 29 -27.08 -37.24 -5.71
N TYR A 30 -25.79 -37.14 -5.46
CA TYR A 30 -24.83 -38.21 -5.27
C TYR A 30 -24.00 -38.00 -4.02
N LEU A 31 -23.72 -39.09 -3.30
CA LEU A 31 -22.68 -39.12 -2.31
C LEU A 31 -21.38 -39.53 -2.96
N GLN A 32 -20.41 -38.65 -2.97
CA GLN A 32 -19.07 -38.94 -3.44
C GLN A 32 -18.23 -39.47 -2.29
N LEU A 33 -17.60 -40.59 -2.52
CA LEU A 33 -16.69 -41.26 -1.58
C LEU A 33 -15.30 -41.21 -2.20
N THR A 34 -14.33 -40.66 -1.50
CA THR A 34 -12.94 -40.57 -1.96
C THR A 34 -12.03 -41.10 -0.86
N ARG A 35 -11.04 -41.93 -1.21
CA ARG A 35 -9.99 -42.34 -0.26
C ARG A 35 -9.14 -41.12 0.08
N GLY A 36 -8.91 -40.91 1.36
CA GLY A 36 -7.92 -39.97 1.89
C GLY A 36 -6.64 -40.72 2.30
N ASP A 37 -5.75 -40.02 2.96
CA ASP A 37 -4.53 -40.60 3.49
C ASP A 37 -4.86 -41.64 4.56
N GLY A 38 -4.27 -42.83 4.45
CA GLY A 38 -4.59 -44.00 5.29
C GLY A 38 -5.99 -44.58 5.03
N ASP A 39 -6.67 -45.06 6.07
CA ASP A 39 -8.02 -45.65 5.98
C ASP A 39 -9.16 -44.62 6.00
N HIS A 40 -8.85 -43.31 5.92
CA HIS A 40 -9.86 -42.28 5.97
C HIS A 40 -10.66 -42.20 4.65
N VAL A 41 -12.00 -42.20 4.77
CA VAL A 41 -12.92 -41.99 3.64
C VAL A 41 -13.50 -40.57 3.73
N ARG A 42 -13.23 -39.74 2.73
CA ARG A 42 -13.87 -38.44 2.55
C ARG A 42 -15.24 -38.65 1.91
N ARG A 43 -16.26 -38.07 2.51
CA ARG A 43 -17.64 -38.15 2.06
C ARG A 43 -18.16 -36.77 1.76
N SER A 44 -18.59 -36.51 0.52
CA SER A 44 -19.09 -35.18 0.11
C SER A 44 -20.31 -35.37 -0.81
N TRP A 45 -21.17 -34.36 -0.76
CA TRP A 45 -22.34 -34.32 -1.62
C TRP A 45 -22.00 -33.66 -2.95
N LEU A 46 -22.48 -34.30 -4.05
CA LEU A 46 -22.31 -33.86 -5.43
C LEU A 46 -23.66 -33.72 -6.08
N PHE A 47 -23.93 -32.62 -6.73
CA PHE A 47 -25.09 -32.43 -7.61
C PHE A 47 -24.62 -32.48 -9.05
N ARG A 48 -25.12 -33.49 -9.80
CA ARG A 48 -24.75 -33.70 -11.19
C ARG A 48 -25.96 -33.40 -12.05
N TYR A 49 -25.83 -32.57 -13.05
CA TYR A 49 -26.91 -32.15 -13.92
C TYR A 49 -26.44 -31.98 -15.36
N GLU A 50 -27.37 -31.87 -16.27
CA GLU A 50 -27.15 -31.54 -17.66
C GLU A 50 -27.92 -30.27 -18.00
N LEU A 51 -27.26 -29.34 -18.66
CA LEU A 51 -27.85 -28.11 -19.15
C LEU A 51 -27.28 -27.79 -20.53
N ASN A 52 -28.14 -27.55 -21.52
CA ASN A 52 -27.76 -27.28 -22.90
C ASN A 52 -26.80 -28.35 -23.50
N GLY A 53 -27.06 -29.64 -23.25
CA GLY A 53 -26.24 -30.76 -23.73
C GLY A 53 -24.89 -30.94 -23.02
N ARG A 54 -24.62 -30.14 -21.96
CA ARG A 54 -23.37 -30.25 -21.20
C ARG A 54 -23.63 -30.78 -19.80
N ARG A 55 -22.89 -31.83 -19.42
CA ARG A 55 -22.89 -32.37 -18.07
C ARG A 55 -22.02 -31.49 -17.17
N ARG A 56 -22.56 -31.10 -16.03
CA ARG A 56 -21.87 -30.31 -15.00
C ARG A 56 -22.04 -30.96 -13.64
N GLU A 57 -21.06 -30.72 -12.78
CA GLU A 57 -21.04 -31.24 -11.40
C GLU A 57 -20.77 -30.10 -10.42
N MET A 58 -21.60 -30.01 -9.40
CA MET A 58 -21.50 -29.00 -8.35
C MET A 58 -21.35 -29.67 -6.99
N GLY A 59 -20.25 -29.40 -6.30
CA GLY A 59 -20.05 -29.82 -4.90
C GLY A 59 -21.04 -29.10 -3.98
N LEU A 60 -21.80 -29.86 -3.19
CA LEU A 60 -22.75 -29.32 -2.22
C LEU A 60 -22.20 -29.29 -0.78
N GLY A 61 -21.00 -29.79 -0.55
CA GLY A 61 -20.33 -29.77 0.75
C GLY A 61 -20.06 -31.18 1.33
N ALA A 62 -19.26 -31.23 2.39
CA ALA A 62 -18.89 -32.45 3.04
C ALA A 62 -20.03 -33.02 3.91
N LEU A 63 -20.09 -34.36 4.06
CA LEU A 63 -21.14 -35.03 4.85
C LEU A 63 -21.18 -34.54 6.32
N HIS A 64 -20.02 -34.30 6.94
CA HIS A 64 -19.96 -33.83 8.33
C HIS A 64 -20.51 -32.41 8.52
N THR A 65 -20.52 -31.60 7.45
CA THR A 65 -21.05 -30.22 7.49
C THR A 65 -22.51 -30.16 7.03
N ARG A 66 -22.91 -31.10 6.16
CA ARG A 66 -24.25 -31.12 5.59
C ARG A 66 -24.77 -32.56 5.56
N GLY A 67 -25.73 -32.86 6.42
CA GLY A 67 -26.34 -34.18 6.50
C GLY A 67 -27.22 -34.50 5.28
N LEU A 68 -27.75 -35.72 5.22
CA LEU A 68 -28.54 -36.19 4.10
C LEU A 68 -29.81 -35.32 3.84
N LYS A 69 -30.49 -34.90 4.91
CA LYS A 69 -31.68 -34.04 4.83
C LYS A 69 -31.37 -32.68 4.20
N GLU A 70 -30.32 -32.05 4.64
CA GLU A 70 -29.84 -30.76 4.15
C GLU A 70 -29.33 -30.86 2.70
N ALA A 71 -28.64 -31.96 2.36
CA ALA A 71 -28.17 -32.22 1.01
C ALA A 71 -29.33 -32.38 0.01
N ARG A 72 -30.38 -33.07 0.41
CA ARG A 72 -31.62 -33.21 -0.39
C ARG A 72 -32.34 -31.87 -0.59
N ALA A 73 -32.42 -31.06 0.46
CA ALA A 73 -33.00 -29.72 0.41
C ALA A 73 -32.20 -28.83 -0.56
N GLU A 74 -30.88 -28.88 -0.48
CA GLU A 74 -30.01 -28.11 -1.37
C GLU A 74 -30.11 -28.60 -2.83
N ALA A 75 -30.09 -29.91 -3.06
CA ALA A 75 -30.30 -30.47 -4.40
C ALA A 75 -31.66 -30.08 -4.99
N LYS A 76 -32.73 -30.02 -4.17
CA LYS A 76 -34.03 -29.50 -4.58
C LYS A 76 -33.93 -28.05 -5.04
N ARG A 77 -33.23 -27.19 -4.28
CA ARG A 77 -33.02 -25.77 -4.63
C ARG A 77 -32.29 -25.64 -5.97
N GLN A 78 -31.24 -26.43 -6.18
CA GLN A 78 -30.48 -26.38 -7.43
C GLN A 78 -31.33 -26.87 -8.65
N ARG A 79 -32.19 -27.84 -8.44
CA ARG A 79 -33.14 -28.27 -9.48
C ARG A 79 -34.15 -27.19 -9.86
N LEU A 80 -34.63 -26.42 -8.90
CA LEU A 80 -35.52 -25.27 -9.18
C LEU A 80 -34.83 -24.25 -10.08
N LEU A 81 -33.55 -23.92 -9.81
CA LEU A 81 -32.77 -23.02 -10.68
C LEU A 81 -32.69 -23.57 -12.11
N LEU A 82 -32.47 -24.87 -12.27
CA LEU A 82 -32.44 -25.50 -13.61
C LEU A 82 -33.78 -25.45 -14.34
N LEU A 83 -34.91 -25.57 -13.61
CA LEU A 83 -36.25 -25.41 -14.19
C LEU A 83 -36.48 -23.97 -14.66
N ASP A 84 -35.89 -22.99 -13.96
CA ASP A 84 -35.92 -21.57 -14.35
C ASP A 84 -34.88 -21.23 -15.45
N GLY A 85 -34.20 -22.22 -16.02
CA GLY A 85 -33.16 -22.04 -17.03
C GLY A 85 -31.84 -21.45 -16.52
N VAL A 86 -31.67 -21.36 -15.19
CA VAL A 86 -30.50 -20.77 -14.56
C VAL A 86 -29.50 -21.87 -14.20
N ASP A 87 -28.24 -21.71 -14.66
CA ASP A 87 -27.15 -22.58 -14.26
C ASP A 87 -26.74 -22.37 -12.80
N PRO A 88 -26.83 -23.40 -11.94
CA PRO A 88 -26.49 -23.29 -10.51
C PRO A 88 -25.05 -22.87 -10.23
N ILE A 89 -24.08 -23.31 -11.02
CA ILE A 89 -22.67 -22.96 -10.86
C ILE A 89 -22.47 -21.49 -11.19
N ASP A 90 -23.05 -21.03 -12.29
CA ASP A 90 -22.93 -19.65 -12.73
C ASP A 90 -23.67 -18.68 -11.76
N GLN A 91 -24.84 -19.11 -11.25
CA GLN A 91 -25.55 -18.36 -10.20
C GLN A 91 -24.73 -18.26 -8.91
N ARG A 92 -24.08 -19.34 -8.47
CA ARG A 92 -23.20 -19.32 -7.31
C ARG A 92 -22.02 -18.39 -7.51
N LYS A 93 -21.40 -18.42 -8.71
CA LYS A 93 -20.31 -17.52 -9.08
C LYS A 93 -20.73 -16.06 -9.03
N ARG A 94 -21.87 -15.70 -9.63
CA ARG A 94 -22.45 -14.35 -9.57
C ARG A 94 -22.72 -13.90 -8.13
N THR A 95 -23.23 -14.78 -7.28
CA THR A 95 -23.47 -14.48 -5.87
C THR A 95 -22.18 -14.22 -5.10
N ILE A 96 -21.12 -14.97 -5.35
CA ILE A 96 -19.80 -14.76 -4.74
C ILE A 96 -19.22 -13.43 -5.24
N GLU A 97 -19.29 -13.16 -6.55
CA GLU A 97 -18.82 -11.92 -7.15
C GLU A 97 -19.57 -10.70 -6.60
N SER A 98 -20.91 -10.77 -6.50
CA SER A 98 -21.69 -9.66 -5.95
C SER A 98 -21.39 -9.41 -4.47
N ARG A 99 -21.19 -10.46 -3.66
CA ARG A 99 -20.76 -10.32 -2.25
C ARG A 99 -19.35 -9.73 -2.15
N ALA A 100 -18.44 -10.11 -3.03
CA ALA A 100 -17.09 -9.54 -3.07
C ALA A 100 -17.13 -8.04 -3.43
N VAL A 101 -17.95 -7.66 -4.42
CA VAL A 101 -18.17 -6.26 -4.79
C VAL A 101 -18.80 -5.48 -3.64
N GLU A 102 -19.79 -6.04 -2.96
CA GLU A 102 -20.43 -5.39 -1.81
C GLU A 102 -19.45 -5.21 -0.64
N SER A 103 -18.69 -6.25 -0.31
CA SER A 103 -17.62 -6.16 0.70
C SER A 103 -16.53 -5.14 0.32
N ALA A 104 -16.22 -5.01 -0.96
CA ALA A 104 -15.26 -4.03 -1.47
C ALA A 104 -15.75 -2.59 -1.27
N LYS A 105 -17.05 -2.34 -1.40
CA LYS A 105 -17.67 -1.02 -1.15
C LYS A 105 -17.54 -0.54 0.30
N HIS A 106 -17.37 -1.45 1.25
CA HIS A 106 -17.22 -1.14 2.68
C HIS A 106 -15.78 -0.92 3.12
N LYS A 107 -14.77 -1.04 2.22
CA LYS A 107 -13.38 -0.73 2.57
C LYS A 107 -13.23 0.73 2.93
N THR A 108 -12.74 0.99 4.14
CA THR A 108 -12.48 2.36 4.61
C THR A 108 -11.22 2.95 3.94
N PHE A 109 -11.10 4.28 3.98
CA PHE A 109 -9.88 4.94 3.51
C PHE A 109 -8.65 4.44 4.26
N ALA A 110 -8.76 4.21 5.58
CA ALA A 110 -7.66 3.70 6.40
C ALA A 110 -7.23 2.29 5.96
N ASP A 111 -8.18 1.38 5.65
CA ASP A 111 -7.88 0.04 5.17
C ASP A 111 -7.12 0.08 3.83
N VAL A 112 -7.59 0.93 2.92
CA VAL A 112 -6.98 1.07 1.59
C VAL A 112 -5.62 1.75 1.69
N ALA A 113 -5.47 2.75 2.55
CA ALA A 113 -4.19 3.40 2.83
C ALA A 113 -3.17 2.39 3.38
N ALA A 114 -3.57 1.54 4.33
CA ALA A 114 -2.71 0.48 4.86
C ALA A 114 -2.31 -0.54 3.78
N ALA A 115 -3.25 -0.96 2.92
CA ALA A 115 -2.96 -1.85 1.80
C ALA A 115 -2.00 -1.22 0.79
N TYR A 116 -2.18 0.07 0.46
CA TYR A 116 -1.28 0.84 -0.39
C TYR A 116 0.14 0.90 0.19
N LEU A 117 0.26 1.24 1.48
CA LEU A 117 1.55 1.31 2.17
C LEU A 117 2.26 -0.05 2.17
N LYS A 118 1.52 -1.13 2.39
CA LYS A 118 2.06 -2.50 2.36
C LYS A 118 2.55 -2.88 0.96
N ALA A 119 1.78 -2.58 -0.08
CA ALA A 119 2.12 -2.90 -1.47
C ALA A 119 3.37 -2.16 -1.98
N HIS A 120 3.65 -0.94 -1.45
CA HIS A 120 4.75 -0.10 -1.90
C HIS A 120 5.90 0.00 -0.89
N LYS A 121 5.90 -0.86 0.15
CA LYS A 121 6.90 -0.82 1.22
C LYS A 121 8.32 -0.95 0.68
N ASP A 122 8.52 -1.84 -0.28
CA ASP A 122 9.84 -2.17 -0.82
C ASP A 122 10.32 -1.16 -1.88
N ASP A 123 9.42 -0.32 -2.40
CA ASP A 123 9.76 0.78 -3.32
C ASP A 123 10.49 1.93 -2.61
N TRP A 124 10.34 2.03 -1.28
CA TRP A 124 10.87 3.15 -0.50
C TRP A 124 12.22 2.81 0.14
N LYS A 125 13.28 3.15 -0.56
CA LYS A 125 14.67 2.99 -0.06
C LYS A 125 14.96 3.76 1.23
N ASN A 126 14.18 4.81 1.57
CA ASN A 126 14.40 5.63 2.75
C ASN A 126 13.28 5.39 3.79
N PRO A 127 13.61 4.81 4.97
CA PRO A 127 12.63 4.56 6.04
C PRO A 127 11.90 5.83 6.51
N LYS A 128 12.58 7.00 6.50
CA LYS A 128 11.96 8.28 6.85
C LYS A 128 10.83 8.67 5.90
N HIS A 129 10.96 8.30 4.61
CA HIS A 129 9.92 8.57 3.63
C HIS A 129 8.68 7.71 3.87
N ALA A 130 8.85 6.42 4.17
CA ALA A 130 7.75 5.53 4.56
C ALA A 130 7.02 6.04 5.81
N ALA A 131 7.77 6.41 6.86
CA ALA A 131 7.20 6.99 8.08
C ALA A 131 6.43 8.29 7.84
N GLN A 132 6.91 9.16 6.95
CA GLN A 132 6.19 10.38 6.55
C GLN A 132 4.88 10.09 5.82
N TRP A 133 4.84 9.06 4.99
CA TRP A 133 3.61 8.62 4.35
C TRP A 133 2.59 8.16 5.37
N GLN A 134 2.99 7.24 6.25
CA GLN A 134 2.15 6.73 7.32
C GLN A 134 1.62 7.85 8.20
N THR A 135 2.49 8.74 8.69
CA THR A 135 2.11 9.88 9.53
C THR A 135 1.08 10.78 8.85
N SER A 136 1.25 11.09 7.56
CA SER A 136 0.29 11.94 6.83
C SER A 136 -1.06 11.27 6.69
N LEU A 137 -1.09 9.99 6.31
CA LEU A 137 -2.35 9.27 6.09
C LEU A 137 -3.10 8.99 7.40
N THR A 138 -2.39 8.86 8.52
CA THR A 138 -3.02 8.64 9.84
C THR A 138 -3.38 9.93 10.56
N LYS A 139 -2.51 10.96 10.50
CA LYS A 139 -2.68 12.20 11.26
C LYS A 139 -3.55 13.21 10.54
N GLU A 140 -3.23 13.50 9.28
CA GLU A 140 -3.91 14.56 8.54
C GLU A 140 -5.24 14.08 7.94
N CYS A 141 -5.37 12.79 7.60
CA CYS A 141 -6.57 12.23 6.97
C CYS A 141 -7.59 11.65 7.98
N LYS A 142 -7.57 12.09 9.25
CA LYS A 142 -8.48 11.57 10.30
C LYS A 142 -9.96 11.72 9.93
N ALA A 143 -10.33 12.84 9.31
CA ALA A 143 -11.72 13.13 8.93
C ALA A 143 -12.29 12.07 7.99
N ILE A 144 -11.48 11.58 7.05
CA ILE A 144 -11.90 10.60 6.04
C ILE A 144 -11.50 9.15 6.38
N ALA A 145 -10.73 8.92 7.44
CA ALA A 145 -10.12 7.62 7.73
C ALA A 145 -11.14 6.47 7.82
N ARG A 146 -12.32 6.73 8.41
CA ARG A 146 -13.38 5.74 8.62
C ARG A 146 -14.42 5.70 7.51
N LEU A 147 -14.38 6.63 6.57
CA LEU A 147 -15.33 6.66 5.48
C LEU A 147 -15.05 5.52 4.49
N PRO A 148 -16.08 4.88 3.93
CA PRO A 148 -15.92 3.98 2.81
C PRO A 148 -15.21 4.70 1.66
N VAL A 149 -14.15 4.12 1.12
CA VAL A 149 -13.35 4.76 0.07
C VAL A 149 -14.18 5.08 -1.18
N ALA A 150 -15.25 4.33 -1.41
CA ALA A 150 -16.21 4.57 -2.49
C ALA A 150 -17.06 5.84 -2.28
N ALA A 151 -17.28 6.25 -1.02
CA ALA A 151 -18.12 7.42 -0.67
C ALA A 151 -17.33 8.73 -0.58
N ILE A 152 -15.99 8.68 -0.66
CA ILE A 152 -15.15 9.88 -0.57
C ILE A 152 -15.32 10.73 -1.83
N ASP A 153 -15.77 11.95 -1.67
CA ASP A 153 -15.93 12.96 -2.71
C ASP A 153 -14.98 14.16 -2.53
N THR A 154 -15.14 15.17 -3.34
CA THR A 154 -14.33 16.40 -3.30
C THR A 154 -14.49 17.16 -1.99
N ALA A 155 -15.69 17.19 -1.41
CA ALA A 155 -15.93 17.90 -0.15
C ALA A 155 -15.15 17.27 0.99
N HIS A 156 -15.12 15.95 1.07
CA HIS A 156 -14.34 15.22 2.07
C HIS A 156 -12.83 15.46 1.93
N VAL A 157 -12.33 15.57 0.68
CA VAL A 157 -10.91 15.90 0.44
C VAL A 157 -10.60 17.34 0.85
N LEU A 158 -11.51 18.29 0.57
CA LEU A 158 -11.36 19.68 1.00
C LEU A 158 -11.37 19.81 2.52
N GLU A 159 -12.22 19.07 3.23
CA GLU A 159 -12.25 19.04 4.70
C GLU A 159 -10.87 18.70 5.31
N VAL A 160 -10.12 17.82 4.65
CA VAL A 160 -8.75 17.48 5.06
C VAL A 160 -7.76 18.58 4.71
N LEU A 161 -7.89 19.21 3.54
CA LEU A 161 -6.86 20.08 2.99
C LEU A 161 -6.99 21.54 3.41
N GLU A 162 -8.21 22.09 3.49
CA GLU A 162 -8.45 23.51 3.77
C GLU A 162 -7.79 24.00 5.08
N PRO A 163 -7.86 23.25 6.20
CA PRO A 163 -7.24 23.68 7.45
C PRO A 163 -5.73 23.88 7.36
N ILE A 164 -5.07 23.12 6.46
CA ILE A 164 -3.62 23.14 6.32
C ILE A 164 -3.14 23.86 5.05
N TRP A 165 -4.02 24.16 4.09
CA TRP A 165 -3.63 24.71 2.79
C TRP A 165 -2.93 26.05 2.86
N LYS A 166 -3.48 26.97 3.63
CA LYS A 166 -2.90 28.30 3.81
C LYS A 166 -1.74 28.33 4.83
N ILE A 167 -1.80 27.47 5.85
CA ILE A 167 -0.84 27.45 6.95
C ILE A 167 0.44 26.68 6.60
N LYS A 168 0.28 25.49 5.98
CA LYS A 168 1.34 24.56 5.61
C LYS A 168 1.22 24.08 4.16
N PRO A 169 1.32 24.97 3.16
CA PRO A 169 1.02 24.62 1.75
C PRO A 169 1.84 23.44 1.21
N GLU A 170 3.13 23.32 1.61
CA GLU A 170 3.96 22.16 1.22
C GLU A 170 3.43 20.84 1.79
N THR A 171 3.02 20.85 3.06
CA THR A 171 2.45 19.67 3.70
C THR A 171 1.11 19.32 3.07
N ALA A 172 0.24 20.32 2.88
CA ALA A 172 -1.07 20.15 2.25
C ALA A 172 -0.97 19.56 0.82
N SER A 173 -0.07 20.08 0.00
CA SER A 173 0.18 19.56 -1.35
C SER A 173 0.65 18.11 -1.32
N ARG A 174 1.51 17.74 -0.36
CA ARG A 174 1.96 16.34 -0.20
C ARG A 174 0.84 15.43 0.30
N VAL A 175 0.01 15.90 1.25
CA VAL A 175 -1.15 15.15 1.76
C VAL A 175 -2.14 14.91 0.62
N ARG A 176 -2.48 15.95 -0.17
CA ARG A 176 -3.32 15.82 -1.36
C ARG A 176 -2.80 14.73 -2.31
N GLY A 177 -1.53 14.80 -2.72
CA GLY A 177 -0.94 13.80 -3.61
C GLY A 177 -0.91 12.38 -3.04
N ARG A 178 -0.87 12.24 -1.71
CA ARG A 178 -0.98 10.92 -1.04
C ARG A 178 -2.40 10.40 -1.05
N ILE A 179 -3.39 11.25 -0.77
CA ILE A 179 -4.83 10.90 -0.90
C ILE A 179 -5.13 10.48 -2.34
N GLU A 180 -4.67 11.26 -3.33
CA GLU A 180 -4.85 10.96 -4.74
C GLU A 180 -4.34 9.56 -5.12
N ARG A 181 -3.14 9.19 -4.66
CA ARG A 181 -2.56 7.86 -4.93
C ARG A 181 -3.32 6.73 -4.24
N VAL A 182 -3.75 6.92 -2.99
CA VAL A 182 -4.57 5.93 -2.28
C VAL A 182 -5.91 5.71 -2.99
N LEU A 183 -6.57 6.79 -3.45
CA LEU A 183 -7.82 6.69 -4.19
C LEU A 183 -7.62 6.10 -5.59
N ALA A 184 -6.52 6.40 -6.27
CA ALA A 184 -6.17 5.75 -7.53
C ALA A 184 -5.95 4.23 -7.34
N TYR A 185 -5.25 3.84 -6.28
CA TYR A 185 -5.11 2.43 -5.90
C TYR A 185 -6.48 1.78 -5.62
N ALA A 186 -7.39 2.49 -4.94
CA ALA A 186 -8.74 2.00 -4.69
C ALA A 186 -9.54 1.72 -5.97
N ILE A 187 -9.37 2.56 -6.99
CA ILE A 187 -9.98 2.37 -8.32
C ILE A 187 -9.43 1.10 -8.99
N VAL A 188 -8.11 0.93 -9.01
CA VAL A 188 -7.46 -0.24 -9.61
C VAL A 188 -7.84 -1.52 -8.86
N ALA A 189 -7.92 -1.47 -7.52
CA ALA A 189 -8.32 -2.59 -6.67
C ALA A 189 -9.85 -2.84 -6.67
N LYS A 190 -10.63 -2.08 -7.46
CA LYS A 190 -12.10 -2.17 -7.57
C LYS A 190 -12.85 -1.91 -6.25
N TYR A 191 -12.24 -1.16 -5.32
CA TYR A 191 -12.91 -0.68 -4.11
C TYR A 191 -13.70 0.61 -4.34
N ARG A 192 -13.43 1.31 -5.46
CA ARG A 192 -14.11 2.50 -5.93
C ARG A 192 -14.35 2.37 -7.43
N LYS A 193 -15.48 2.88 -7.93
CA LYS A 193 -15.79 2.88 -9.37
C LYS A 193 -14.88 3.84 -10.12
N ARG A 194 -14.52 3.48 -11.34
CA ARG A 194 -13.69 4.33 -12.21
C ARG A 194 -14.43 5.58 -12.68
N GLU A 195 -15.73 5.45 -12.91
CA GLU A 195 -16.62 6.53 -13.35
C GLU A 195 -16.72 7.67 -12.32
N ASP A 196 -16.57 7.34 -11.01
CA ASP A 196 -16.58 8.36 -9.94
C ASP A 196 -15.35 9.29 -9.96
N GLY A 197 -14.34 8.96 -10.78
CA GLY A 197 -13.10 9.72 -10.87
C GLY A 197 -12.28 9.73 -9.57
N ASN A 198 -11.24 10.56 -9.55
CA ASN A 198 -10.42 10.77 -8.35
C ASN A 198 -10.66 12.18 -7.78
N PRO A 199 -11.36 12.32 -6.65
CA PRO A 199 -11.70 13.62 -6.07
C PRO A 199 -10.49 14.38 -5.51
N ALA A 200 -9.33 13.75 -5.39
CA ALA A 200 -8.08 14.40 -4.99
C ALA A 200 -7.20 14.83 -6.18
N ARG A 201 -7.69 14.71 -7.43
CA ARG A 201 -6.99 15.17 -8.62
C ARG A 201 -6.72 16.67 -8.54
N TRP A 202 -5.54 17.09 -8.98
CA TRP A 202 -5.14 18.49 -8.94
C TRP A 202 -5.63 19.25 -10.18
N ASP A 203 -5.08 18.89 -11.35
CA ASP A 203 -5.29 19.61 -12.61
C ASP A 203 -6.75 19.60 -13.04
N GLY A 204 -7.29 20.79 -13.26
CA GLY A 204 -8.68 21.00 -13.65
C GLY A 204 -9.72 20.52 -12.61
N HIS A 205 -9.33 20.43 -11.32
CA HIS A 205 -10.24 20.04 -10.25
C HIS A 205 -9.94 20.79 -8.94
N LEU A 206 -9.08 20.27 -8.04
CA LEU A 206 -8.80 20.93 -6.76
C LEU A 206 -8.02 22.24 -6.89
N GLU A 207 -7.32 22.44 -8.00
CA GLU A 207 -6.64 23.70 -8.27
C GLU A 207 -7.62 24.89 -8.35
N GLU A 208 -8.80 24.66 -8.95
CA GLU A 208 -9.84 25.69 -9.07
C GLU A 208 -10.45 26.06 -7.69
N LEU A 209 -10.52 25.09 -6.78
CA LEU A 209 -11.13 25.29 -5.46
C LEU A 209 -10.14 25.84 -4.42
N LEU A 210 -8.92 25.34 -4.41
CA LEU A 210 -7.89 25.71 -3.42
C LEU A 210 -6.97 26.83 -3.88
N GLY A 211 -6.96 27.13 -5.19
CA GLY A 211 -6.02 28.03 -5.83
C GLY A 211 -4.58 27.48 -5.83
N SER A 212 -3.70 28.12 -6.60
CA SER A 212 -2.36 27.60 -6.79
C SER A 212 -1.55 27.60 -5.49
N LYS A 213 -0.70 26.58 -5.33
CA LYS A 213 0.25 26.48 -4.23
C LYS A 213 1.13 27.72 -4.08
N ALA A 214 1.50 28.36 -5.20
CA ALA A 214 2.29 29.59 -5.20
C ALA A 214 1.54 30.75 -4.53
N LYS A 215 0.22 30.90 -4.80
CA LYS A 215 -0.62 31.89 -4.11
C LYS A 215 -0.71 31.61 -2.62
N ALA A 216 -0.91 30.35 -2.22
CA ALA A 216 -0.95 29.95 -0.81
C ALA A 216 0.40 30.24 -0.08
N GLN A 217 1.52 29.97 -0.73
CA GLN A 217 2.85 30.30 -0.20
C GLN A 217 3.07 31.81 -0.07
N LYS A 218 2.64 32.59 -1.08
CA LYS A 218 2.70 34.07 -1.05
C LYS A 218 1.86 34.62 0.10
N ALA A 219 0.63 34.14 0.26
CA ALA A 219 -0.25 34.53 1.36
C ALA A 219 0.35 34.19 2.74
N LYS A 220 0.92 32.99 2.90
CA LYS A 220 1.63 32.61 4.11
C LYS A 220 2.79 33.56 4.43
N ARG A 221 3.61 33.90 3.44
CA ARG A 221 4.73 34.85 3.61
C ARG A 221 4.25 36.21 4.07
N ALA A 222 3.19 36.75 3.45
CA ALA A 222 2.58 38.02 3.84
C ALA A 222 2.05 37.98 5.28
N HIS A 223 1.41 36.88 5.68
CA HIS A 223 0.84 36.75 7.05
C HIS A 223 1.92 36.55 8.12
N THR A 224 2.99 35.79 7.84
CA THR A 224 4.02 35.47 8.84
C THR A 224 5.20 36.44 8.86
N GLY A 225 5.29 37.36 7.90
CA GLY A 225 6.44 38.26 7.72
C GLY A 225 7.75 37.52 7.40
N LYS A 226 7.71 36.17 7.26
CA LYS A 226 8.90 35.36 7.02
C LYS A 226 9.13 35.18 5.52
N SER A 227 10.37 35.39 5.08
CA SER A 227 10.76 34.98 3.72
C SER A 227 10.53 33.45 3.59
N GLY A 228 10.21 32.97 2.40
CA GLY A 228 9.93 31.54 2.22
C GLY A 228 11.17 30.64 2.30
N HIS A 229 12.32 31.22 2.60
CA HIS A 229 13.60 30.54 2.78
C HIS A 229 13.97 30.48 4.26
N HIS A 230 14.73 29.48 4.65
CA HIS A 230 15.36 29.47 5.96
C HIS A 230 16.28 30.68 6.09
N PRO A 231 16.39 31.31 7.28
CA PRO A 231 17.36 32.36 7.50
C PRO A 231 18.76 31.87 7.12
N ALA A 232 19.46 32.67 6.33
CA ALA A 232 20.83 32.39 5.95
C ALA A 232 21.72 33.53 6.46
N LEU A 233 22.95 33.19 6.86
CA LEU A 233 23.95 34.17 7.19
C LEU A 233 24.28 34.99 5.94
N PRO A 234 24.19 36.34 5.97
CA PRO A 234 24.64 37.15 4.85
C PRO A 234 26.09 36.84 4.49
N TYR A 235 26.41 36.70 3.21
CA TYR A 235 27.74 36.35 2.74
C TYR A 235 28.88 37.19 3.36
N LYS A 236 28.68 38.49 3.47
CA LYS A 236 29.65 39.44 4.07
C LYS A 236 30.01 39.15 5.53
N HIS A 237 29.18 38.40 6.26
CA HIS A 237 29.44 37.99 7.64
C HIS A 237 30.04 36.58 7.76
N ALA A 238 30.24 35.89 6.63
CA ALA A 238 30.84 34.55 6.65
C ALA A 238 32.26 34.50 7.19
N PRO A 239 33.16 35.49 6.90
CA PRO A 239 34.52 35.51 7.47
C PRO A 239 34.52 35.60 9.02
N ASP A 240 33.73 36.49 9.62
CA ASP A 240 33.65 36.66 11.06
C ASP A 240 33.06 35.40 11.73
N PHE A 241 32.07 34.82 11.11
CA PHE A 241 31.49 33.55 11.57
C PHE A 241 32.52 32.42 11.55
N LEU A 242 33.27 32.27 10.46
CA LEU A 242 34.31 31.24 10.36
C LEU A 242 35.44 31.49 11.36
N HIS A 243 35.84 32.76 11.61
CA HIS A 243 36.80 33.10 12.64
C HIS A 243 36.33 32.66 14.02
N SER A 244 35.08 32.95 14.37
CA SER A 244 34.48 32.53 15.65
C SER A 244 34.35 31.01 15.74
N LEU A 245 33.94 30.33 14.65
CA LEU A 245 33.80 28.88 14.59
C LEU A 245 35.13 28.14 14.85
N ARG A 246 36.25 28.69 14.33
CA ARG A 246 37.60 28.14 14.50
C ARG A 246 38.13 28.15 15.94
N ARG A 247 37.60 29.05 16.79
CA ARG A 247 37.88 29.08 18.21
C ARG A 247 37.27 27.96 19.02
N LEU A 248 36.24 27.30 18.46
CA LEU A 248 35.57 26.16 19.10
C LEU A 248 36.40 24.90 18.92
N ASN A 249 36.90 24.32 20.00
CA ASN A 249 37.63 23.05 19.93
C ASN A 249 36.67 21.84 20.00
N SER A 250 35.88 21.64 18.95
CA SER A 250 34.96 20.51 18.84
C SER A 250 34.94 19.92 17.43
N THR A 251 34.75 18.61 17.32
CA THR A 251 34.58 17.92 16.05
C THR A 251 33.39 18.47 15.24
N SER A 252 32.32 18.86 15.92
CA SER A 252 31.16 19.46 15.26
C SER A 252 31.48 20.80 14.59
N ALA A 253 32.30 21.66 15.22
CA ALA A 253 32.73 22.92 14.62
C ALA A 253 33.61 22.66 13.38
N ARG A 254 34.53 21.70 13.45
CA ARG A 254 35.38 21.30 12.31
C ARG A 254 34.56 20.71 11.18
N ALA A 255 33.57 19.87 11.49
CA ALA A 255 32.63 19.30 10.49
C ALA A 255 31.80 20.39 9.81
N LEU A 256 31.36 21.41 10.55
CA LEU A 256 30.63 22.56 9.99
C LEU A 256 31.53 23.41 9.09
N GLU A 257 32.76 23.72 9.52
CA GLU A 257 33.74 24.43 8.67
C GLU A 257 34.04 23.65 7.41
N PHE A 258 34.26 22.35 7.52
CA PHE A 258 34.49 21.45 6.36
C PHE A 258 33.28 21.42 5.41
N THR A 259 32.06 21.38 5.95
CA THR A 259 30.82 21.46 5.16
C THR A 259 30.75 22.76 4.36
N ILE A 260 31.11 23.88 4.95
CA ILE A 260 31.12 25.19 4.29
C ILE A 260 32.18 25.25 3.19
N LEU A 261 33.41 24.78 3.47
CA LEU A 261 34.52 24.77 2.52
C LEU A 261 34.30 23.88 1.31
N THR A 262 33.59 22.76 1.49
CA THR A 262 33.32 21.77 0.44
C THR A 262 31.97 21.93 -0.23
N ALA A 263 31.08 22.78 0.30
CA ALA A 263 29.66 22.90 -0.09
C ALA A 263 28.90 21.54 -0.11
N ALA A 264 29.40 20.56 0.64
CA ALA A 264 28.83 19.23 0.74
C ALA A 264 27.60 19.20 1.66
N ARG A 265 26.77 18.16 1.53
CA ARG A 265 25.64 18.00 2.44
C ARG A 265 26.08 17.49 3.80
N THR A 266 25.38 17.88 4.85
CA THR A 266 25.67 17.44 6.22
C THR A 266 25.83 15.91 6.35
N SER A 267 24.95 15.15 5.70
CA SER A 267 25.03 13.68 5.72
C SER A 267 26.24 13.12 4.98
N GLU A 268 26.72 13.81 3.98
CA GLU A 268 27.94 13.44 3.24
C GLU A 268 29.17 13.64 4.11
N VAL A 269 29.23 14.77 4.83
CA VAL A 269 30.36 15.09 5.73
C VAL A 269 30.37 14.18 6.96
N ILE A 270 29.25 14.02 7.66
CA ILE A 270 29.19 13.18 8.88
C ILE A 270 29.50 11.71 8.58
N GLY A 271 29.15 11.22 7.40
CA GLY A 271 29.41 9.84 6.98
C GLY A 271 30.72 9.68 6.21
N ALA A 272 31.59 10.70 6.11
CA ALA A 272 32.86 10.60 5.40
C ALA A 272 33.80 9.60 6.08
N THR A 273 34.53 8.85 5.28
CA THR A 273 35.51 7.87 5.73
C THR A 273 36.87 8.18 5.13
N TRP A 274 37.95 7.75 5.82
CA TRP A 274 39.34 8.09 5.43
C TRP A 274 39.72 7.60 4.03
N HIS A 275 39.21 6.45 3.58
CA HIS A 275 39.48 5.92 2.24
C HIS A 275 38.79 6.69 1.10
N GLU A 276 37.89 7.61 1.41
CA GLU A 276 37.32 8.53 0.42
C GLU A 276 38.25 9.75 0.16
N ILE A 277 39.27 9.98 1.01
CA ILE A 277 40.15 11.13 0.96
C ILE A 277 41.47 10.76 0.31
N ASP A 278 41.75 11.40 -0.82
CA ASP A 278 43.07 11.38 -1.44
C ASP A 278 43.82 12.66 -1.09
N PHE A 279 44.87 12.52 -0.25
CA PHE A 279 45.67 13.63 0.21
C PHE A 279 46.68 14.08 -0.85
N ALA A 280 47.11 13.16 -1.76
CA ALA A 280 48.05 13.49 -2.83
C ALA A 280 47.33 14.28 -3.92
N ASP A 281 46.19 13.79 -4.40
CA ASP A 281 45.39 14.46 -5.40
C ASP A 281 44.47 15.57 -4.80
N ARG A 282 44.51 15.73 -3.49
CA ARG A 282 43.71 16.74 -2.77
C ARG A 282 42.21 16.64 -3.10
N THR A 283 41.69 15.44 -3.14
CA THR A 283 40.29 15.18 -3.50
C THR A 283 39.59 14.34 -2.46
N TRP A 284 38.31 14.62 -2.28
CA TRP A 284 37.36 13.78 -1.55
C TRP A 284 36.39 13.15 -2.54
N THR A 285 36.40 11.83 -2.63
CA THR A 285 35.56 11.06 -3.54
C THR A 285 34.40 10.43 -2.78
N ILE A 286 33.22 11.02 -2.90
CA ILE A 286 32.00 10.50 -2.26
C ILE A 286 31.42 9.40 -3.15
N PRO A 287 31.29 8.15 -2.66
CA PRO A 287 30.81 7.05 -3.49
C PRO A 287 29.30 7.19 -3.82
N ALA A 288 28.91 6.55 -4.92
CA ALA A 288 27.59 6.68 -5.53
C ALA A 288 26.43 6.24 -4.60
N ASP A 289 26.65 5.27 -3.73
CA ASP A 289 25.66 4.76 -2.78
C ASP A 289 25.28 5.78 -1.70
N ARG A 290 26.21 6.66 -1.31
CA ARG A 290 26.00 7.77 -0.38
C ARG A 290 25.38 9.00 -1.05
N MET A 291 25.44 9.11 -2.36
CA MET A 291 24.93 10.24 -3.13
C MET A 291 23.44 10.11 -3.44
N LYS A 292 22.69 11.21 -3.30
CA LYS A 292 21.25 11.26 -3.64
C LYS A 292 20.98 10.85 -5.09
N MET A 293 21.85 11.25 -6.01
CA MET A 293 21.70 10.98 -7.46
C MET A 293 22.35 9.67 -7.90
N LYS A 294 22.85 8.86 -6.96
CA LYS A 294 23.53 7.58 -7.25
C LYS A 294 24.67 7.70 -8.27
N LYS A 295 25.34 8.84 -8.27
CA LYS A 295 26.56 9.08 -9.06
C LYS A 295 27.66 9.51 -8.10
N GLN A 296 28.87 8.95 -8.29
CA GLN A 296 30.07 9.35 -7.58
C GLN A 296 30.30 10.86 -7.72
N HIS A 297 30.74 11.52 -6.66
CA HIS A 297 31.05 12.95 -6.66
C HIS A 297 32.43 13.20 -6.12
N LYS A 298 33.27 13.89 -6.91
CA LYS A 298 34.62 14.31 -6.51
C LYS A 298 34.57 15.77 -6.07
N VAL A 299 35.09 16.03 -4.89
CA VAL A 299 35.16 17.37 -4.28
C VAL A 299 36.63 17.75 -4.13
N PRO A 300 37.11 18.83 -4.78
CA PRO A 300 38.47 19.32 -4.56
C PRO A 300 38.62 19.89 -3.14
N LEU A 301 39.73 19.61 -2.50
CA LEU A 301 40.01 20.03 -1.13
C LEU A 301 40.97 21.22 -1.13
N SER A 302 40.56 22.33 -0.51
CA SER A 302 41.44 23.47 -0.23
C SER A 302 42.45 23.14 0.88
N ASP A 303 43.53 23.92 0.97
CA ASP A 303 44.53 23.74 2.04
C ASP A 303 43.89 23.68 3.43
N ARG A 304 42.97 24.59 3.70
CA ARG A 304 42.27 24.62 4.98
C ARG A 304 41.40 23.38 5.22
N ALA A 305 40.76 22.82 4.20
CA ALA A 305 40.02 21.58 4.31
C ALA A 305 40.94 20.38 4.63
N LEU A 306 42.11 20.33 4.01
CA LEU A 306 43.15 19.33 4.31
C LEU A 306 43.69 19.49 5.75
N ASP A 307 43.93 20.72 6.23
CA ASP A 307 44.38 20.98 7.61
C ASP A 307 43.35 20.46 8.63
N ILE A 308 42.08 20.71 8.37
CA ILE A 308 41.01 20.17 9.21
C ILE A 308 41.11 18.65 9.28
N LEU A 309 41.19 17.96 8.13
CA LEU A 309 41.28 16.51 8.08
C LEU A 309 42.53 15.99 8.80
N LYS A 310 43.69 16.60 8.58
CA LYS A 310 44.96 16.24 9.25
C LYS A 310 44.89 16.42 10.78
N SER A 311 44.07 17.34 11.28
CA SER A 311 43.92 17.61 12.71
C SER A 311 42.97 16.64 13.41
N LEU A 312 42.24 15.77 12.66
CA LEU A 312 41.30 14.82 13.24
C LEU A 312 42.00 13.51 13.63
N PRO A 313 41.58 12.84 14.71
CA PRO A 313 42.13 11.55 15.09
C PRO A 313 41.77 10.52 13.99
N ARG A 314 42.75 9.68 13.66
CA ARG A 314 42.53 8.51 12.79
C ARG A 314 42.25 7.28 13.67
N HIS A 315 40.99 6.89 13.78
CA HIS A 315 40.58 5.66 14.48
C HIS A 315 40.41 4.55 13.49
#